data_1e468484df271c935b5e569d1bf87433
#
_entry.id   1e468484df271c935b5e569d1bf87433
#
_cell.length_a   1.000
_cell.length_b   1.000
_cell.length_c   1.000
_cell.angle_alpha   90.00
_cell.angle_beta   90.00
_cell.angle_gamma   90.00
#
_symmetry.space_group_name_H-M   'P 1'
#
loop_
_entity.id
_entity.type
_entity.pdbx_description
1 polymer ?
#
loop_
_entity_poly.entity_id
_entity_poly.type
_entity_poly.pdbx_seq_one_letter_code
_entity_poly.pdbx_strand_id
1 'polypeptide(L)'
;MKNLFNIVAAIILLLTTSNLFAENDKLTIYTYDSFAAEWGPGPAIKIAFEKDCNCTVEFNATSNAATLLTKIQLEGKKSKADIILGFDQNFLIDAENTNLFIKHNIKTNLNIDWKNSYFTPYDYGQFAFIYDDTRLLNPPTSMAELVNRNDIKIIVQDPRTSTPGLGLLLWIKSIYGENSPSVWQKLNYKIVTYTPGWSESYGMFLENEADMVLSYTTSPAYHLMYEDTDKYKATSFVEGHYMQIEVAGILKSSSNFKLAQKFMNFISSNEFQSEIPTKNIMYPISNIELPEAYQKLNQSNKKLLMNPMIVHESKKDWINEWLNSQ
;
A
#
# COMPACT_ATOMS: atom_id res chain seq x y z
N MET A 1 17.17 20.97 -70.41
CA MET A 1 17.56 21.57 -69.13
C MET A 1 16.37 21.82 -68.16
N LYS A 2 15.13 21.93 -68.63
CA LYS A 2 13.94 22.17 -67.76
C LYS A 2 13.46 20.93 -66.97
N ASN A 3 13.75 19.72 -67.40
CA ASN A 3 13.27 18.48 -66.75
C ASN A 3 14.20 17.99 -65.59
N LEU A 4 15.46 18.47 -65.53
CA LEU A 4 16.36 18.07 -64.45
C LEU A 4 16.13 18.89 -63.15
N PHE A 5 15.58 20.10 -63.29
CA PHE A 5 15.31 20.97 -62.15
C PHE A 5 14.07 20.53 -61.31
N ASN A 6 13.09 19.90 -61.99
CA ASN A 6 11.89 19.43 -61.30
C ASN A 6 12.09 18.11 -60.52
N ILE A 7 13.10 17.32 -60.87
CA ILE A 7 13.42 16.08 -60.17
C ILE A 7 14.20 16.34 -58.89
N VAL A 8 15.06 17.34 -58.87
CA VAL A 8 15.82 17.72 -57.67
C VAL A 8 14.94 18.38 -56.61
N ALA A 9 13.92 19.18 -57.02
CA ALA A 9 12.96 19.79 -56.11
C ALA A 9 12.02 18.76 -55.45
N ALA A 10 11.67 17.65 -56.17
CA ALA A 10 10.83 16.57 -55.58
C ALA A 10 11.59 15.66 -54.58
N ILE A 11 12.93 15.52 -54.77
CA ILE A 11 13.76 14.71 -53.83
C ILE A 11 14.07 15.45 -52.52
N ILE A 12 14.14 16.78 -52.56
CA ILE A 12 14.38 17.58 -51.36
C ILE A 12 13.14 17.70 -50.46
N LEU A 13 11.92 17.54 -51.02
CA LEU A 13 10.67 17.56 -50.25
C LEU A 13 10.37 16.23 -49.51
N LEU A 14 11.09 15.16 -49.84
CA LEU A 14 10.92 13.82 -49.23
C LEU A 14 11.88 13.56 -48.05
N LEU A 15 12.81 14.47 -47.77
CA LEU A 15 13.80 14.34 -46.68
C LEU A 15 13.50 15.18 -45.43
N THR A 16 12.40 15.91 -45.41
CA THR A 16 11.90 16.55 -44.17
C THR A 16 10.77 15.79 -43.53
N THR A 17 10.89 14.46 -43.42
CA THR A 17 10.23 13.78 -42.34
C THR A 17 10.98 14.17 -41.08
N SER A 18 10.57 15.29 -40.51
CA SER A 18 10.86 15.63 -39.13
C SER A 18 10.61 14.37 -38.31
N ASN A 19 11.66 13.81 -37.69
CA ASN A 19 11.51 13.04 -36.49
C ASN A 19 10.79 13.96 -35.48
N LEU A 20 9.48 14.05 -35.55
CA LEU A 20 8.67 14.33 -34.37
C LEU A 20 9.01 13.15 -33.44
N PHE A 21 9.99 13.37 -32.59
CA PHE A 21 10.08 12.61 -31.34
C PHE A 21 8.68 12.75 -30.75
N ALA A 22 7.89 11.71 -30.81
CA ALA A 22 6.68 11.64 -30.02
C ALA A 22 7.15 11.93 -28.60
N GLU A 23 6.66 13.02 -28.01
CA GLU A 23 6.84 13.28 -26.59
C GLU A 23 6.41 11.99 -25.90
N ASN A 24 7.34 11.32 -25.22
CA ASN A 24 7.03 10.02 -24.61
C ASN A 24 5.84 10.22 -23.70
N ASP A 25 4.74 9.50 -23.94
CA ASP A 25 3.56 9.56 -23.10
C ASP A 25 3.97 9.41 -21.63
N LYS A 26 3.51 10.30 -20.77
CA LYS A 26 3.85 10.32 -19.35
C LYS A 26 2.68 9.80 -18.53
N LEU A 27 2.95 8.87 -17.62
CA LEU A 27 2.00 8.36 -16.63
C LEU A 27 2.40 8.88 -15.24
N THR A 28 1.53 9.66 -14.62
CA THR A 28 1.75 10.16 -13.25
C THR A 28 0.95 9.33 -12.25
N ILE A 29 1.66 8.71 -11.33
CA ILE A 29 1.08 7.84 -10.29
C ILE A 29 1.34 8.47 -8.92
N TYR A 30 0.26 8.77 -8.18
CA TYR A 30 0.38 9.17 -6.79
C TYR A 30 0.40 7.92 -5.91
N THR A 31 1.38 7.84 -5.02
CA THR A 31 1.59 6.69 -4.14
C THR A 31 2.17 7.13 -2.79
N TYR A 32 2.56 6.20 -1.93
CA TYR A 32 3.20 6.46 -0.65
C TYR A 32 4.73 6.31 -0.75
N ASP A 33 5.42 6.87 0.25
CA ASP A 33 6.88 7.02 0.24
C ASP A 33 7.63 5.69 0.13
N SER A 34 7.26 4.69 0.93
CA SER A 34 7.95 3.39 0.91
C SER A 34 7.75 2.62 -0.39
N PHE A 35 6.62 2.81 -1.11
CA PHE A 35 6.44 2.22 -2.44
C PHE A 35 7.41 2.82 -3.46
N ALA A 36 7.58 4.17 -3.43
CA ALA A 36 8.39 4.91 -4.40
C ALA A 36 9.87 5.00 -4.02
N ALA A 37 10.26 4.61 -2.80
CA ALA A 37 11.64 4.64 -2.32
C ALA A 37 12.57 3.76 -3.17
N GLU A 38 13.88 4.04 -3.14
CA GLU A 38 14.88 3.26 -3.89
C GLU A 38 14.87 1.76 -3.53
N TRP A 39 14.57 1.45 -2.28
CA TRP A 39 14.46 0.08 -1.77
C TRP A 39 13.06 -0.53 -1.96
N GLY A 40 12.05 0.30 -2.29
CA GLY A 40 10.67 -0.13 -2.53
C GLY A 40 10.46 -0.77 -3.90
N PRO A 41 9.23 -1.23 -4.21
CA PRO A 41 8.92 -1.90 -5.46
C PRO A 41 8.84 -0.94 -6.66
N GLY A 42 8.56 0.35 -6.41
CA GLY A 42 8.32 1.35 -7.45
C GLY A 42 9.40 1.46 -8.53
N PRO A 43 10.71 1.55 -8.20
CA PRO A 43 11.77 1.66 -9.19
C PRO A 43 11.81 0.48 -10.17
N ALA A 44 11.69 -0.75 -9.69
CA ALA A 44 11.70 -1.95 -10.54
C ALA A 44 10.43 -2.03 -11.42
N ILE A 45 9.25 -1.77 -10.83
CA ILE A 45 7.96 -1.69 -11.52
C ILE A 45 7.99 -0.62 -12.63
N LYS A 46 8.55 0.55 -12.33
CA LYS A 46 8.74 1.64 -13.30
C LYS A 46 9.55 1.16 -14.50
N ILE A 47 10.74 0.59 -14.27
CA ILE A 47 11.63 0.10 -15.33
C ILE A 47 10.92 -0.95 -16.20
N ALA A 48 10.23 -1.90 -15.58
CA ALA A 48 9.52 -2.96 -16.29
C ALA A 48 8.38 -2.39 -17.15
N PHE A 49 7.57 -1.48 -16.59
CA PHE A 49 6.45 -0.90 -17.32
C PHE A 49 6.89 0.06 -18.44
N GLU A 50 7.89 0.91 -18.20
CA GLU A 50 8.43 1.84 -19.22
C GLU A 50 8.98 1.10 -20.44
N LYS A 51 9.61 -0.07 -20.22
CA LYS A 51 10.06 -0.95 -21.29
C LYS A 51 8.91 -1.50 -22.13
N ASP A 52 7.77 -1.81 -21.48
CA ASP A 52 6.58 -2.37 -22.15
C ASP A 52 5.77 -1.30 -22.89
N CYS A 53 5.67 -0.08 -22.35
CA CYS A 53 4.83 0.98 -22.91
C CYS A 53 5.58 1.95 -23.83
N ASN A 54 6.90 1.99 -23.80
CA ASN A 54 7.71 3.06 -24.42
C ASN A 54 7.26 4.45 -23.95
N CYS A 55 7.02 4.59 -22.66
CA CYS A 55 6.50 5.77 -21.98
C CYS A 55 7.41 6.18 -20.82
N THR A 56 7.04 7.22 -20.08
CA THR A 56 7.71 7.63 -18.83
C THR A 56 6.72 7.52 -17.67
N VAL A 57 7.13 6.88 -16.57
CA VAL A 57 6.37 6.81 -15.32
C VAL A 57 6.97 7.78 -14.30
N GLU A 58 6.12 8.59 -13.68
CA GLU A 58 6.51 9.46 -12.58
C GLU A 58 5.70 9.11 -11.33
N PHE A 59 6.41 8.71 -10.27
CA PHE A 59 5.81 8.55 -8.95
C PHE A 59 5.84 9.88 -8.19
N ASN A 60 4.67 10.28 -7.66
CA ASN A 60 4.55 11.41 -6.76
C ASN A 60 4.10 10.88 -5.40
N ALA A 61 5.06 10.76 -4.48
CA ALA A 61 4.83 10.14 -3.20
C ALA A 61 4.31 11.13 -2.14
N THR A 62 3.45 10.63 -1.27
CA THR A 62 3.09 11.24 0.02
C THR A 62 3.73 10.44 1.14
N SER A 63 3.87 11.03 2.32
CA SER A 63 4.46 10.37 3.49
C SER A 63 3.70 9.11 3.94
N ASN A 64 2.42 8.99 3.56
CA ASN A 64 1.59 7.84 3.90
C ASN A 64 0.38 7.70 2.98
N ALA A 65 -0.17 6.49 2.92
CA ALA A 65 -1.23 6.14 1.99
C ALA A 65 -2.58 6.80 2.31
N ALA A 66 -2.93 7.01 3.59
CA ALA A 66 -4.20 7.62 3.97
C ALA A 66 -4.33 9.07 3.49
N THR A 67 -3.19 9.79 3.33
CA THR A 67 -3.19 11.17 2.82
C THR A 67 -3.39 11.27 1.32
N LEU A 68 -3.22 10.19 0.56
CA LEU A 68 -3.46 10.17 -0.89
C LEU A 68 -4.89 10.59 -1.24
N LEU A 69 -5.88 10.02 -0.55
CA LEU A 69 -7.28 10.35 -0.80
C LEU A 69 -7.58 11.82 -0.48
N THR A 70 -7.05 12.33 0.64
CA THR A 70 -7.18 13.74 1.00
C THR A 70 -6.54 14.66 -0.05
N LYS A 71 -5.36 14.30 -0.54
CA LYS A 71 -4.67 15.08 -1.59
C LYS A 71 -5.51 15.20 -2.85
N ILE A 72 -6.02 14.08 -3.37
CA ILE A 72 -6.83 14.13 -4.60
C ILE A 72 -8.18 14.82 -4.39
N GLN A 73 -8.78 14.77 -3.19
CA GLN A 73 -9.98 15.52 -2.86
C GLN A 73 -9.73 17.03 -2.91
N LEU A 74 -8.59 17.50 -2.38
CA LEU A 74 -8.19 18.91 -2.43
C LEU A 74 -7.89 19.38 -3.85
N GLU A 75 -7.22 18.56 -4.66
CA GLU A 75 -6.90 18.85 -6.05
C GLU A 75 -8.15 18.76 -6.96
N GLY A 76 -9.08 17.87 -6.65
CA GLY A 76 -10.31 17.63 -7.39
C GLY A 76 -10.04 17.33 -8.87
N LYS A 77 -10.77 17.98 -9.75
CA LYS A 77 -10.61 17.84 -11.22
C LYS A 77 -9.30 18.40 -11.76
N LYS A 78 -8.50 19.09 -10.94
CA LYS A 78 -7.19 19.64 -11.30
C LYS A 78 -6.04 18.70 -10.93
N SER A 79 -6.33 17.54 -10.35
CA SER A 79 -5.30 16.56 -10.04
C SER A 79 -4.51 16.19 -11.29
N LYS A 80 -3.20 16.11 -11.13
CA LYS A 80 -2.27 15.72 -12.21
C LYS A 80 -2.01 14.22 -12.23
N ALA A 81 -2.55 13.48 -11.25
CA ALA A 81 -2.40 12.05 -11.22
C ALA A 81 -3.30 11.39 -12.27
N ASP A 82 -2.77 10.40 -12.95
CA ASP A 82 -3.51 9.47 -13.78
C ASP A 82 -4.04 8.31 -12.94
N ILE A 83 -3.22 7.85 -12.00
CA ILE A 83 -3.50 6.71 -11.11
C ILE A 83 -3.19 7.10 -9.67
N ILE A 84 -4.02 6.61 -8.75
CA ILE A 84 -3.69 6.50 -7.32
C ILE A 84 -3.39 5.04 -7.05
N LEU A 85 -2.28 4.78 -6.33
CA LEU A 85 -1.84 3.45 -5.92
C LEU A 85 -1.43 3.49 -4.45
N GLY A 86 -2.06 2.67 -3.58
CA GLY A 86 -1.58 2.50 -2.21
C GLY A 86 -2.55 2.79 -1.07
N PHE A 87 -3.80 3.28 -1.30
CA PHE A 87 -4.78 3.20 -0.23
C PHE A 87 -5.42 1.81 -0.19
N ASP A 88 -6.14 1.49 0.88
CA ASP A 88 -6.64 0.14 1.10
C ASP A 88 -8.17 0.03 1.03
N GLN A 89 -8.67 -1.20 1.19
CA GLN A 89 -10.09 -1.51 1.12
C GLN A 89 -10.96 -0.73 2.11
N ASN A 90 -10.39 -0.19 3.19
CA ASN A 90 -11.14 0.58 4.19
C ASN A 90 -11.51 2.00 3.71
N PHE A 91 -10.93 2.43 2.58
CA PHE A 91 -11.21 3.72 1.95
C PHE A 91 -12.04 3.62 0.66
N LEU A 92 -12.46 2.42 0.23
CA LEU A 92 -13.14 2.23 -1.06
C LEU A 92 -14.39 3.09 -1.20
N ILE A 93 -15.26 3.07 -0.20
CA ILE A 93 -16.54 3.83 -0.24
C ILE A 93 -16.26 5.34 -0.18
N ASP A 94 -15.31 5.78 0.63
CA ASP A 94 -14.90 7.20 0.65
C ASP A 94 -14.38 7.64 -0.71
N ALA A 95 -13.54 6.83 -1.35
CA ALA A 95 -12.97 7.11 -2.66
C ALA A 95 -14.05 7.14 -3.76
N GLU A 96 -14.96 6.18 -3.78
CA GLU A 96 -16.09 6.14 -4.72
C GLU A 96 -16.98 7.38 -4.56
N ASN A 97 -17.30 7.79 -3.33
CA ASN A 97 -18.13 8.95 -3.02
C ASN A 97 -17.50 10.28 -3.45
N THR A 98 -16.17 10.37 -3.65
CA THR A 98 -15.54 11.55 -4.24
C THR A 98 -15.99 11.80 -5.67
N ASN A 99 -16.47 10.77 -6.37
CA ASN A 99 -16.76 10.80 -7.80
C ASN A 99 -15.56 11.21 -8.69
N LEU A 100 -14.33 11.03 -8.19
CA LEU A 100 -13.09 11.35 -8.91
C LEU A 100 -12.53 10.17 -9.72
N PHE A 101 -12.95 8.94 -9.44
CA PHE A 101 -12.45 7.73 -10.09
C PHE A 101 -13.30 7.27 -11.26
N ILE A 102 -12.70 6.52 -12.19
CA ILE A 102 -13.36 5.91 -13.35
C ILE A 102 -13.62 4.44 -13.05
N LYS A 103 -14.82 3.95 -13.40
CA LYS A 103 -15.06 2.49 -13.49
C LYS A 103 -14.22 1.91 -14.61
N HIS A 104 -13.57 0.80 -14.33
CA HIS A 104 -12.82 0.05 -15.32
C HIS A 104 -13.30 -1.41 -15.35
N ASN A 105 -13.16 -2.06 -16.51
CA ASN A 105 -13.54 -3.46 -16.70
C ASN A 105 -12.30 -4.38 -16.71
N ILE A 106 -11.28 -4.04 -15.94
CA ILE A 106 -10.04 -4.81 -15.88
C ILE A 106 -10.35 -6.13 -15.19
N LYS A 107 -10.15 -7.23 -15.93
CA LYS A 107 -10.27 -8.58 -15.38
C LYS A 107 -8.89 -9.05 -14.98
N THR A 108 -8.69 -9.25 -13.69
CA THR A 108 -7.47 -9.81 -13.13
C THR A 108 -7.75 -11.22 -12.64
N ASN A 109 -6.81 -12.13 -12.85
CA ASN A 109 -6.87 -13.46 -12.26
C ASN A 109 -6.28 -13.38 -10.85
N LEU A 110 -7.15 -13.14 -9.88
CA LEU A 110 -6.76 -12.88 -8.49
C LEU A 110 -6.87 -14.15 -7.65
N ASN A 111 -5.96 -14.30 -6.69
CA ASN A 111 -6.04 -15.34 -5.66
C ASN A 111 -6.89 -14.92 -4.44
N ILE A 112 -7.56 -13.74 -4.53
CA ILE A 112 -8.50 -13.22 -3.54
C ILE A 112 -9.87 -12.94 -4.18
N ASP A 113 -10.96 -13.05 -3.42
CA ASP A 113 -12.30 -12.67 -3.90
C ASP A 113 -12.43 -11.14 -3.89
N TRP A 114 -12.45 -10.54 -5.09
CA TRP A 114 -12.53 -9.10 -5.27
C TRP A 114 -13.59 -8.72 -6.30
N LYS A 115 -14.49 -7.78 -5.92
CA LYS A 115 -15.66 -7.42 -6.74
C LYS A 115 -15.84 -5.90 -6.90
N ASN A 116 -14.78 -5.12 -6.80
CA ASN A 116 -14.86 -3.67 -7.01
C ASN A 116 -14.60 -3.32 -8.48
N SER A 117 -15.37 -2.39 -9.05
CA SER A 117 -15.23 -1.97 -10.45
C SER A 117 -14.42 -0.69 -10.66
N TYR A 118 -14.05 0.01 -9.60
CA TYR A 118 -13.23 1.22 -9.65
C TYR A 118 -11.78 0.97 -9.31
N PHE A 119 -11.52 -0.08 -8.50
CA PHE A 119 -10.21 -0.32 -7.90
C PHE A 119 -9.77 -1.76 -8.14
N THR A 120 -8.48 -1.90 -8.49
CA THR A 120 -7.80 -3.19 -8.63
C THR A 120 -6.87 -3.38 -7.45
N PRO A 121 -6.97 -4.49 -6.71
CA PRO A 121 -5.99 -4.81 -5.68
C PRO A 121 -4.65 -5.14 -6.33
N TYR A 122 -3.55 -4.92 -5.59
CA TYR A 122 -2.22 -5.28 -6.08
C TYR A 122 -1.42 -6.10 -5.07
N ASP A 123 -1.75 -5.99 -3.79
CA ASP A 123 -1.20 -6.82 -2.72
C ASP A 123 -2.14 -6.93 -1.52
N TYR A 124 -1.76 -7.76 -0.55
CA TYR A 124 -2.43 -7.83 0.74
C TYR A 124 -1.48 -8.32 1.83
N GLY A 125 -1.81 -7.99 3.09
CA GLY A 125 -1.13 -8.44 4.29
C GLY A 125 -2.05 -8.51 5.49
N GLN A 126 -1.52 -9.00 6.60
CA GLN A 126 -2.22 -9.01 7.89
C GLN A 126 -1.39 -8.23 8.89
N PHE A 127 -2.02 -7.32 9.64
CA PHE A 127 -1.31 -6.58 10.68
C PHE A 127 -0.85 -7.50 11.80
N ALA A 128 0.35 -7.26 12.30
CA ALA A 128 0.93 -7.92 13.47
C ALA A 128 1.86 -6.96 14.21
N PHE A 129 2.11 -7.24 15.47
CA PHE A 129 3.21 -6.60 16.17
C PHE A 129 4.50 -7.35 15.90
N ILE A 130 5.54 -6.64 15.50
CA ILE A 130 6.89 -7.19 15.29
C ILE A 130 7.70 -6.96 16.55
N TYR A 131 8.51 -7.93 16.92
CA TYR A 131 9.39 -7.90 18.08
C TYR A 131 10.73 -8.59 17.78
N ASP A 132 11.76 -8.26 18.56
CA ASP A 132 13.04 -8.95 18.57
C ASP A 132 13.00 -10.07 19.62
N ASP A 133 13.10 -11.34 19.21
CA ASP A 133 12.98 -12.51 20.09
C ASP A 133 14.19 -12.71 21.01
N THR A 134 15.29 -12.01 20.76
CA THR A 134 16.45 -11.95 21.68
C THR A 134 16.22 -11.00 22.86
N ARG A 135 15.26 -10.09 22.74
CA ARG A 135 14.94 -9.07 23.76
C ARG A 135 13.59 -9.35 24.45
N LEU A 136 12.56 -9.70 23.70
CA LEU A 136 11.23 -10.04 24.21
C LEU A 136 11.02 -11.57 24.17
N LEU A 137 11.48 -12.26 25.22
CA LEU A 137 11.46 -13.73 25.31
C LEU A 137 10.05 -14.33 25.43
N ASN A 138 9.10 -13.57 25.96
CA ASN A 138 7.72 -13.99 26.16
C ASN A 138 6.77 -13.02 25.45
N PRO A 139 6.65 -13.07 24.11
CA PRO A 139 5.74 -12.20 23.38
C PRO A 139 4.28 -12.54 23.68
N PRO A 140 3.35 -11.57 23.66
CA PRO A 140 1.93 -11.84 23.84
C PRO A 140 1.38 -12.71 22.71
N THR A 141 0.51 -13.65 23.06
CA THR A 141 -0.13 -14.59 22.14
C THR A 141 -1.57 -14.19 21.78
N SER A 142 -2.06 -13.11 22.39
CA SER A 142 -3.38 -12.55 22.13
C SER A 142 -3.39 -11.04 22.28
N MET A 143 -4.35 -10.38 21.64
CA MET A 143 -4.59 -8.94 21.86
C MET A 143 -4.95 -8.68 23.32
N ALA A 144 -5.72 -9.57 23.93
CA ALA A 144 -6.10 -9.46 25.34
C ALA A 144 -4.85 -9.52 26.26
N GLU A 145 -3.90 -10.38 25.99
CA GLU A 145 -2.64 -10.45 26.74
C GLU A 145 -1.83 -9.17 26.56
N LEU A 146 -1.63 -8.69 25.31
CA LEU A 146 -0.94 -7.43 25.03
C LEU A 146 -1.57 -6.27 25.81
N VAL A 147 -2.90 -6.17 25.79
CA VAL A 147 -3.64 -5.08 26.48
C VAL A 147 -3.41 -5.09 27.99
N ASN A 148 -3.31 -6.26 28.61
CA ASN A 148 -3.21 -6.41 30.07
C ASN A 148 -1.76 -6.43 30.60
N ARG A 149 -0.74 -6.57 29.75
CA ARG A 149 0.68 -6.50 30.15
C ARG A 149 1.11 -5.06 30.37
N ASN A 150 1.99 -4.83 31.38
CA ASN A 150 2.52 -3.50 31.70
C ASN A 150 4.04 -3.38 31.49
N ASP A 151 4.68 -4.48 31.11
CA ASP A 151 6.13 -4.60 30.90
C ASP A 151 6.55 -4.47 29.42
N ILE A 152 5.61 -4.19 28.53
CA ILE A 152 5.85 -4.04 27.08
C ILE A 152 5.58 -2.60 26.68
N LYS A 153 6.50 -2.04 25.85
CA LYS A 153 6.34 -0.77 25.15
C LYS A 153 6.13 -1.01 23.68
N ILE A 154 5.20 -0.28 23.06
CA ILE A 154 4.86 -0.41 21.65
C ILE A 154 4.94 0.93 20.93
N ILE A 155 5.28 0.88 19.63
CA ILE A 155 5.14 2.00 18.70
C ILE A 155 4.04 1.63 17.71
N VAL A 156 3.13 2.57 17.46
CA VAL A 156 2.03 2.41 16.52
C VAL A 156 1.87 3.66 15.68
N GLN A 157 1.15 3.55 14.57
CA GLN A 157 0.88 4.68 13.70
C GLN A 157 -0.45 5.35 14.06
N ASP A 158 -0.57 6.63 13.74
CA ASP A 158 -1.78 7.42 13.97
C ASP A 158 -2.90 6.97 13.00
N PRO A 159 -4.08 6.57 13.50
CA PRO A 159 -5.18 6.09 12.65
C PRO A 159 -5.79 7.17 11.74
N ARG A 160 -5.47 8.44 11.95
CA ARG A 160 -5.94 9.56 11.13
C ARG A 160 -5.11 9.76 9.86
N THR A 161 -3.85 9.32 9.88
CA THR A 161 -2.88 9.60 8.82
C THR A 161 -2.33 8.35 8.14
N SER A 162 -2.37 7.20 8.82
CA SER A 162 -1.74 5.95 8.40
C SER A 162 -2.76 4.83 8.19
N THR A 163 -2.64 4.09 7.08
CA THR A 163 -3.45 2.88 6.85
C THR A 163 -3.19 1.79 7.89
N PRO A 164 -1.94 1.48 8.31
CA PRO A 164 -1.71 0.58 9.45
C PRO A 164 -2.31 1.09 10.77
N GLY A 165 -2.22 2.39 11.05
CA GLY A 165 -2.84 2.97 12.24
C GLY A 165 -4.35 2.80 12.26
N LEU A 166 -5.03 3.09 11.13
CA LEU A 166 -6.45 2.80 10.96
C LEU A 166 -6.72 1.29 11.08
N GLY A 167 -5.85 0.46 10.50
CA GLY A 167 -5.92 -0.99 10.60
C GLY A 167 -5.92 -1.51 12.02
N LEU A 168 -5.08 -0.96 12.91
CA LEU A 168 -5.09 -1.30 14.34
C LEU A 168 -6.39 -0.89 15.02
N LEU A 169 -6.91 0.30 14.69
CA LEU A 169 -8.20 0.76 15.22
C LEU A 169 -9.32 -0.22 14.83
N LEU A 170 -9.37 -0.63 13.57
CA LEU A 170 -10.35 -1.58 13.06
C LEU A 170 -10.13 -2.99 13.61
N TRP A 171 -8.89 -3.40 13.84
CA TRP A 171 -8.55 -4.67 14.47
C TRP A 171 -9.08 -4.74 15.89
N ILE A 172 -8.87 -3.70 16.70
CA ILE A 172 -9.40 -3.59 18.05
C ILE A 172 -10.94 -3.56 18.03
N LYS A 173 -11.56 -2.79 17.13
CA LYS A 173 -13.03 -2.76 16.95
C LYS A 173 -13.59 -4.12 16.56
N SER A 174 -12.90 -4.86 15.70
CA SER A 174 -13.33 -6.21 15.27
C SER A 174 -13.34 -7.23 16.40
N ILE A 175 -12.46 -7.07 17.40
CA ILE A 175 -12.35 -7.98 18.55
C ILE A 175 -13.29 -7.57 19.68
N TYR A 176 -13.32 -6.26 19.99
CA TYR A 176 -13.92 -5.77 21.25
C TYR A 176 -15.22 -4.98 21.04
N GLY A 177 -15.58 -4.61 19.80
CA GLY A 177 -16.80 -3.86 19.52
C GLY A 177 -16.90 -2.59 20.37
N GLU A 178 -18.01 -2.45 21.13
CA GLU A 178 -18.29 -1.31 21.98
C GLU A 178 -17.35 -1.18 23.19
N ASN A 179 -16.58 -2.23 23.51
CA ASN A 179 -15.59 -2.19 24.60
C ASN A 179 -14.24 -1.61 24.15
N SER A 180 -14.07 -1.25 22.88
CA SER A 180 -12.81 -0.71 22.35
C SER A 180 -12.26 0.53 23.08
N PRO A 181 -13.07 1.48 23.60
CA PRO A 181 -12.52 2.62 24.36
C PRO A 181 -11.73 2.19 25.60
N SER A 182 -12.21 1.19 26.34
CA SER A 182 -11.49 0.68 27.50
C SER A 182 -10.19 -0.06 27.14
N VAL A 183 -10.14 -0.67 25.97
CA VAL A 183 -8.93 -1.29 25.42
C VAL A 183 -7.89 -0.21 25.07
N TRP A 184 -8.32 0.85 24.40
CA TRP A 184 -7.44 1.98 24.07
C TRP A 184 -6.87 2.65 25.31
N GLN A 185 -7.67 2.90 26.36
CA GLN A 185 -7.18 3.44 27.62
C GLN A 185 -6.03 2.61 28.20
N LYS A 186 -6.13 1.27 28.16
CA LYS A 186 -5.06 0.39 28.62
C LYS A 186 -3.84 0.37 27.70
N LEU A 187 -4.04 0.41 26.38
CA LEU A 187 -2.95 0.43 25.41
C LEU A 187 -2.14 1.73 25.48
N ASN A 188 -2.77 2.88 25.73
CA ASN A 188 -2.11 4.18 25.77
C ASN A 188 -0.98 4.25 26.78
N TYR A 189 -1.06 3.55 27.93
CA TYR A 189 0.02 3.50 28.92
C TYR A 189 1.31 2.84 28.41
N LYS A 190 1.24 2.06 27.35
CA LYS A 190 2.37 1.34 26.76
C LYS A 190 2.80 1.89 25.39
N ILE A 191 1.99 2.73 24.77
CA ILE A 191 2.34 3.38 23.50
C ILE A 191 3.38 4.46 23.76
N VAL A 192 4.58 4.28 23.20
CA VAL A 192 5.67 5.26 23.28
C VAL A 192 5.32 6.50 22.46
N THR A 193 4.82 6.27 21.24
CA THR A 193 4.42 7.34 20.33
C THR A 193 3.46 6.84 19.26
N TYR A 194 2.70 7.76 18.67
CA TYR A 194 1.94 7.60 17.45
C TYR A 194 2.68 8.29 16.31
N THR A 195 3.26 7.51 15.40
CA THR A 195 3.97 8.08 14.24
C THR A 195 3.00 8.43 13.11
N PRO A 196 3.33 9.40 12.24
CA PRO A 196 2.47 9.75 11.12
C PRO A 196 2.39 8.64 10.06
N GLY A 197 3.43 7.79 9.92
CA GLY A 197 3.52 6.72 8.93
C GLY A 197 4.30 5.50 9.41
N TRP A 198 4.31 4.46 8.56
CA TRP A 198 4.92 3.16 8.87
C TRP A 198 6.45 3.22 8.92
N SER A 199 7.08 3.90 7.95
CA SER A 199 8.55 3.94 7.83
C SER A 199 9.21 4.48 9.08
N GLU A 200 8.64 5.54 9.68
CA GLU A 200 9.15 6.14 10.90
C GLU A 200 9.02 5.18 12.10
N SER A 201 7.84 4.56 12.29
CA SER A 201 7.63 3.66 13.42
C SER A 201 8.54 2.43 13.36
N TYR A 202 8.73 1.88 12.17
CA TYR A 202 9.59 0.72 12.00
C TYR A 202 11.06 1.07 12.22
N GLY A 203 11.52 2.25 11.75
CA GLY A 203 12.83 2.78 12.02
C GLY A 203 13.11 2.94 13.52
N MET A 204 12.19 3.58 14.26
CA MET A 204 12.31 3.73 15.73
C MET A 204 12.39 2.38 16.46
N PHE A 205 11.63 1.38 16.01
CA PHE A 205 11.71 0.02 16.55
C PHE A 205 13.11 -0.61 16.32
N LEU A 206 13.67 -0.47 15.13
CA LEU A 206 15.02 -0.97 14.83
C LEU A 206 16.11 -0.27 15.67
N GLU A 207 15.88 1.00 16.05
CA GLU A 207 16.72 1.75 17.00
C GLU A 207 16.45 1.36 18.47
N ASN A 208 15.61 0.36 18.72
CA ASN A 208 15.26 -0.17 20.04
C ASN A 208 14.49 0.80 20.96
N GLU A 209 13.70 1.71 20.39
CA GLU A 209 12.90 2.67 21.18
C GLU A 209 11.65 2.03 21.81
N ALA A 210 11.26 0.83 21.36
CA ALA A 210 10.18 0.04 21.95
C ALA A 210 10.45 -1.47 21.83
N ASP A 211 9.66 -2.28 22.54
CA ASP A 211 9.75 -3.73 22.49
C ASP A 211 9.05 -4.30 21.26
N MET A 212 8.02 -3.60 20.77
CA MET A 212 7.22 -4.03 19.63
C MET A 212 6.79 -2.83 18.78
N VAL A 213 6.57 -3.10 17.49
CA VAL A 213 6.02 -2.13 16.54
C VAL A 213 4.87 -2.75 15.75
N LEU A 214 3.83 -1.95 15.49
CA LEU A 214 2.77 -2.35 14.57
C LEU A 214 3.31 -2.41 13.13
N SER A 215 3.18 -3.56 12.50
CA SER A 215 3.57 -3.82 11.12
C SER A 215 2.74 -4.98 10.55
N TYR A 216 3.37 -5.91 9.82
CA TYR A 216 2.68 -7.01 9.13
C TYR A 216 3.27 -8.37 9.49
N THR A 217 2.47 -9.42 9.38
CA THR A 217 2.94 -10.80 9.55
C THR A 217 4.09 -11.15 8.59
N THR A 218 4.21 -10.43 7.50
CA THR A 218 5.23 -10.60 6.47
C THR A 218 6.54 -9.86 6.75
N SER A 219 6.56 -8.87 7.64
CA SER A 219 7.74 -8.03 7.89
C SER A 219 9.02 -8.80 8.22
N PRO A 220 8.99 -9.95 8.95
CA PRO A 220 10.21 -10.73 9.20
C PRO A 220 10.89 -11.25 7.94
N ALA A 221 10.16 -11.40 6.83
CA ALA A 221 10.75 -11.86 5.56
C ALA A 221 11.83 -10.91 5.03
N TYR A 222 11.69 -9.59 5.27
CA TYR A 222 12.73 -8.62 4.90
C TYR A 222 14.06 -8.94 5.55
N HIS A 223 14.08 -9.14 6.85
CA HIS A 223 15.28 -9.43 7.63
C HIS A 223 15.91 -10.79 7.26
N LEU A 224 15.05 -11.78 6.97
CA LEU A 224 15.50 -13.10 6.48
C LEU A 224 16.14 -13.01 5.10
N MET A 225 15.63 -12.16 4.20
CA MET A 225 16.13 -12.08 2.82
C MET A 225 17.35 -11.17 2.67
N TYR A 226 17.41 -10.07 3.44
CA TYR A 226 18.37 -9.00 3.18
C TYR A 226 19.37 -8.75 4.29
N GLU A 227 19.11 -9.23 5.51
CA GLU A 227 19.97 -9.01 6.68
C GLU A 227 20.51 -10.32 7.29
N ASP A 228 20.17 -11.47 6.70
CA ASP A 228 20.55 -12.81 7.17
C ASP A 228 20.30 -13.01 8.69
N THR A 229 19.17 -12.48 9.17
CA THR A 229 18.76 -12.58 10.57
C THR A 229 17.31 -13.01 10.71
N ASP A 230 17.05 -13.89 11.67
CA ASP A 230 15.72 -14.40 11.99
C ASP A 230 15.21 -13.97 13.35
N LYS A 231 15.91 -13.05 14.04
CA LYS A 231 15.53 -12.57 15.38
C LYS A 231 14.23 -11.76 15.40
N TYR A 232 13.83 -11.15 14.27
CA TYR A 232 12.58 -10.40 14.20
C TYR A 232 11.43 -11.36 13.89
N LYS A 233 10.41 -11.34 14.73
CA LYS A 233 9.24 -12.21 14.67
C LYS A 233 7.96 -11.40 14.64
N ALA A 234 6.92 -11.96 14.04
CA ALA A 234 5.58 -11.41 14.09
C ALA A 234 4.76 -12.14 15.18
N THR A 235 3.96 -11.40 15.94
CA THR A 235 3.00 -12.00 16.85
C THR A 235 1.98 -12.85 16.10
N SER A 236 1.47 -13.90 16.76
CA SER A 236 0.37 -14.72 16.28
C SER A 236 -0.75 -14.71 17.32
N PHE A 237 -1.74 -13.82 17.12
CA PHE A 237 -2.82 -13.64 18.08
C PHE A 237 -3.97 -14.61 17.83
N VAL A 238 -4.46 -15.24 18.89
CA VAL A 238 -5.56 -16.24 18.82
C VAL A 238 -6.87 -15.64 18.33
N GLU A 239 -7.10 -14.34 18.53
CA GLU A 239 -8.27 -13.64 18.01
C GLU A 239 -8.26 -13.52 16.48
N GLY A 240 -7.09 -13.67 15.87
CA GLY A 240 -6.83 -13.46 14.43
C GLY A 240 -6.23 -12.09 14.15
N HIS A 241 -5.91 -11.85 12.88
CA HIS A 241 -5.24 -10.64 12.41
C HIS A 241 -6.10 -9.90 11.39
N TYR A 242 -6.16 -8.57 11.48
CA TYR A 242 -6.90 -7.75 10.54
C TYR A 242 -6.14 -7.67 9.21
N MET A 243 -6.87 -7.87 8.12
CA MET A 243 -6.30 -7.91 6.77
C MET A 243 -6.36 -6.52 6.13
N GLN A 244 -5.27 -6.12 5.48
CA GLN A 244 -5.19 -5.00 4.55
C GLN A 244 -5.09 -5.53 3.13
N ILE A 245 -5.82 -4.90 2.20
CA ILE A 245 -5.75 -5.14 0.76
C ILE A 245 -5.50 -3.78 0.12
N GLU A 246 -4.32 -3.58 -0.43
CA GLU A 246 -3.97 -2.32 -1.10
C GLU A 246 -4.46 -2.30 -2.54
N VAL A 247 -4.88 -1.12 -3.00
CA VAL A 247 -5.57 -0.97 -4.29
C VAL A 247 -5.02 0.19 -5.12
N ALA A 248 -5.24 0.09 -6.42
CA ALA A 248 -5.01 1.15 -7.38
C ALA A 248 -6.31 1.54 -8.10
N GLY A 249 -6.43 2.80 -8.54
CA GLY A 249 -7.58 3.29 -9.29
C GLY A 249 -7.22 4.42 -10.24
N ILE A 250 -7.94 4.52 -11.37
CA ILE A 250 -7.73 5.54 -12.39
C ILE A 250 -8.57 6.78 -12.07
N LEU A 251 -7.96 7.97 -12.13
CA LEU A 251 -8.67 9.24 -11.93
C LEU A 251 -9.37 9.70 -13.23
N LYS A 252 -10.52 10.36 -13.06
CA LYS A 252 -11.26 11.02 -14.16
C LYS A 252 -10.48 12.18 -14.78
N SER A 253 -9.55 12.78 -14.04
CA SER A 253 -8.66 13.83 -14.51
C SER A 253 -7.49 13.32 -15.36
N SER A 254 -7.32 12.01 -15.48
CA SER A 254 -6.22 11.42 -16.26
C SER A 254 -6.18 11.97 -17.68
N SER A 255 -5.03 12.51 -18.07
CA SER A 255 -4.75 12.95 -19.44
C SER A 255 -4.36 11.79 -20.36
N ASN A 256 -3.92 10.66 -19.79
CA ASN A 256 -3.40 9.48 -20.49
C ASN A 256 -4.17 8.20 -20.15
N PHE A 257 -5.50 8.25 -20.31
CA PHE A 257 -6.40 7.16 -19.89
C PHE A 257 -6.00 5.78 -20.44
N LYS A 258 -5.60 5.70 -21.74
CA LYS A 258 -5.18 4.43 -22.34
C LYS A 258 -3.93 3.87 -21.68
N LEU A 259 -2.97 4.74 -21.35
CA LEU A 259 -1.75 4.36 -20.66
C LEU A 259 -2.04 3.95 -19.22
N ALA A 260 -2.95 4.67 -18.53
CA ALA A 260 -3.42 4.29 -17.21
C ALA A 260 -4.10 2.92 -17.21
N GLN A 261 -4.97 2.62 -18.20
CA GLN A 261 -5.55 1.29 -18.33
C GLN A 261 -4.50 0.20 -18.59
N LYS A 262 -3.47 0.50 -19.39
CA LYS A 262 -2.36 -0.43 -19.64
C LYS A 262 -1.61 -0.74 -18.33
N PHE A 263 -1.34 0.27 -17.51
CA PHE A 263 -0.72 0.08 -16.19
C PHE A 263 -1.60 -0.74 -15.25
N MET A 264 -2.89 -0.48 -15.20
CA MET A 264 -3.81 -1.26 -14.35
C MET A 264 -3.87 -2.73 -14.77
N ASN A 265 -3.76 -3.06 -16.07
CA ASN A 265 -3.62 -4.46 -16.54
C ASN A 265 -2.24 -5.04 -16.15
N PHE A 266 -1.19 -4.22 -16.18
CA PHE A 266 0.17 -4.61 -15.83
C PHE A 266 0.30 -4.98 -14.34
N ILE A 267 -0.55 -4.42 -13.46
CA ILE A 267 -0.58 -4.76 -12.02
C ILE A 267 -0.66 -6.28 -11.77
N SER A 268 -1.36 -7.03 -12.61
CA SER A 268 -1.48 -8.50 -12.45
C SER A 268 -0.41 -9.31 -13.21
N SER A 269 0.54 -8.65 -13.85
CA SER A 269 1.64 -9.32 -14.55
C SER A 269 2.66 -9.92 -13.57
N ASN A 270 3.45 -10.88 -14.06
CA ASN A 270 4.52 -11.45 -13.25
C ASN A 270 5.60 -10.40 -12.91
N GLU A 271 5.88 -9.48 -13.84
CA GLU A 271 6.87 -8.41 -13.66
C GLU A 271 6.49 -7.45 -12.52
N PHE A 272 5.20 -7.15 -12.37
CA PHE A 272 4.73 -6.34 -11.24
C PHE A 272 4.68 -7.18 -9.97
N GLN A 273 4.04 -8.34 -10.04
CA GLN A 273 3.70 -9.14 -8.86
C GLN A 273 4.92 -9.79 -8.19
N SER A 274 6.02 -10.06 -8.91
CA SER A 274 7.26 -10.56 -8.32
C SER A 274 7.98 -9.52 -7.45
N GLU A 275 7.76 -8.22 -7.69
CA GLU A 275 8.34 -7.16 -6.86
C GLU A 275 7.60 -7.01 -5.51
N ILE A 276 6.36 -7.49 -5.40
CA ILE A 276 5.56 -7.35 -4.18
C ILE A 276 6.18 -8.11 -3.00
N PRO A 277 6.43 -9.45 -3.06
CA PRO A 277 6.98 -10.15 -1.92
C PRO A 277 8.46 -9.84 -1.66
N THR A 278 9.17 -9.30 -2.64
CA THR A 278 10.59 -9.01 -2.51
C THR A 278 10.88 -7.58 -2.06
N LYS A 279 10.04 -6.60 -2.43
CA LYS A 279 10.29 -5.18 -2.15
C LYS A 279 9.20 -4.53 -1.29
N ASN A 280 7.93 -4.88 -1.51
CA ASN A 280 6.84 -4.38 -0.65
C ASN A 280 6.63 -5.25 0.60
N ILE A 281 7.21 -6.45 0.59
CA ILE A 281 7.12 -7.43 1.69
C ILE A 281 5.66 -7.75 2.06
N MET A 282 4.81 -7.83 1.05
CA MET A 282 3.40 -8.17 1.14
C MET A 282 3.10 -9.45 0.34
N TYR A 283 1.90 -10.01 0.47
CA TYR A 283 1.47 -11.11 -0.37
C TYR A 283 0.97 -10.60 -1.72
N PRO A 284 1.42 -11.19 -2.84
CA PRO A 284 0.92 -10.85 -4.18
C PRO A 284 -0.52 -11.33 -4.37
N ILE A 285 -1.26 -10.65 -5.26
CA ILE A 285 -2.63 -11.04 -5.64
C ILE A 285 -2.69 -12.09 -6.74
N SER A 286 -1.56 -12.38 -7.39
CA SER A 286 -1.43 -13.40 -8.43
C SER A 286 -0.65 -14.61 -7.92
N ASN A 287 -0.86 -15.76 -8.55
CA ASN A 287 -0.13 -16.97 -8.20
C ASN A 287 1.29 -16.89 -8.75
N ILE A 288 2.21 -16.42 -7.93
CA ILE A 288 3.65 -16.41 -8.19
C ILE A 288 4.36 -17.20 -7.09
N GLU A 289 5.55 -17.68 -7.39
CA GLU A 289 6.41 -18.33 -6.40
C GLU A 289 6.89 -17.29 -5.37
N LEU A 290 6.65 -17.59 -4.09
CA LEU A 290 7.09 -16.73 -2.99
C LEU A 290 8.55 -17.05 -2.63
N PRO A 291 9.34 -16.04 -2.21
CA PRO A 291 10.66 -16.28 -1.63
C PRO A 291 10.63 -17.30 -0.48
N GLU A 292 11.70 -18.09 -0.31
CA GLU A 292 11.80 -19.11 0.74
C GLU A 292 11.53 -18.53 2.15
N ALA A 293 11.91 -17.27 2.39
CA ALA A 293 11.67 -16.57 3.64
C ALA A 293 10.20 -16.61 4.07
N TYR A 294 9.25 -16.60 3.12
CA TYR A 294 7.81 -16.64 3.41
C TYR A 294 7.35 -17.98 4.00
N GLN A 295 8.09 -19.06 3.74
CA GLN A 295 7.80 -20.38 4.32
C GLN A 295 8.12 -20.43 5.82
N LYS A 296 8.97 -19.54 6.31
CA LYS A 296 9.36 -19.42 7.73
C LYS A 296 8.46 -18.49 8.54
N LEU A 297 7.52 -17.80 7.88
CA LEU A 297 6.62 -16.85 8.54
C LEU A 297 5.52 -17.58 9.31
N ASN A 298 5.18 -17.04 10.49
CA ASN A 298 3.99 -17.45 11.21
C ASN A 298 2.74 -17.02 10.44
N GLN A 299 1.97 -17.98 9.95
CA GLN A 299 0.70 -17.70 9.29
C GLN A 299 -0.44 -17.72 10.30
N SER A 300 -1.18 -16.61 10.36
CA SER A 300 -2.45 -16.61 11.11
C SER A 300 -3.54 -17.31 10.29
N ASN A 301 -4.16 -18.31 10.88
CA ASN A 301 -5.26 -19.05 10.26
C ASN A 301 -6.59 -18.27 10.27
N LYS A 302 -6.67 -17.17 11.06
CA LYS A 302 -7.90 -16.38 11.21
C LYS A 302 -7.67 -14.95 10.70
N LYS A 303 -8.33 -14.65 9.59
CA LYS A 303 -8.33 -13.31 8.97
C LYS A 303 -9.55 -12.54 9.46
N LEU A 304 -9.33 -11.34 9.98
CA LEU A 304 -10.39 -10.39 10.33
C LEU A 304 -10.50 -9.35 9.21
N LEU A 305 -11.72 -9.04 8.83
CA LEU A 305 -12.02 -8.05 7.81
C LEU A 305 -13.40 -7.46 8.09
N MET A 306 -13.50 -6.15 8.11
CA MET A 306 -14.78 -5.46 8.24
C MET A 306 -15.40 -5.16 6.88
N ASN A 307 -16.73 -5.09 6.84
CA ASN A 307 -17.43 -4.61 5.65
C ASN A 307 -17.05 -3.14 5.40
N PRO A 308 -16.57 -2.76 4.20
CA PRO A 308 -16.18 -1.38 3.88
C PRO A 308 -17.28 -0.33 4.11
N MET A 309 -18.57 -0.70 3.97
CA MET A 309 -19.69 0.19 4.26
C MET A 309 -19.76 0.53 5.75
N ILE A 310 -19.62 -0.46 6.62
CA ILE A 310 -19.62 -0.26 8.08
C ILE A 310 -18.43 0.63 8.48
N VAL A 311 -17.25 0.38 7.88
CA VAL A 311 -16.07 1.21 8.12
C VAL A 311 -16.33 2.66 7.69
N HIS A 312 -16.88 2.88 6.49
CA HIS A 312 -17.21 4.21 5.98
C HIS A 312 -18.16 4.96 6.93
N GLU A 313 -19.24 4.31 7.36
CA GLU A 313 -20.27 4.93 8.21
C GLU A 313 -19.75 5.24 9.62
N SER A 314 -18.88 4.42 10.18
CA SER A 314 -18.51 4.47 11.60
C SER A 314 -17.08 4.97 11.88
N LYS A 315 -16.21 5.00 10.88
CA LYS A 315 -14.78 5.31 11.04
C LYS A 315 -14.53 6.62 11.79
N LYS A 316 -15.29 7.65 11.47
CA LYS A 316 -15.14 8.97 12.12
C LYS A 316 -15.44 8.90 13.62
N ASP A 317 -16.50 8.19 13.99
CA ASP A 317 -16.89 8.03 15.39
C ASP A 317 -15.88 7.17 16.14
N TRP A 318 -15.37 6.11 15.53
CA TRP A 318 -14.35 5.28 16.12
C TRP A 318 -13.00 5.99 16.30
N ILE A 319 -12.63 6.88 15.38
CA ILE A 319 -11.46 7.78 15.57
C ILE A 319 -11.70 8.74 16.74
N ASN A 320 -12.91 9.30 16.89
CA ASN A 320 -13.25 10.15 18.02
C ASN A 320 -13.22 9.37 19.35
N GLU A 321 -13.72 8.13 19.37
CA GLU A 321 -13.62 7.25 20.55
C GLU A 321 -12.15 7.03 20.95
N TRP A 322 -11.30 6.73 19.96
CA TRP A 322 -9.87 6.58 20.18
C TRP A 322 -9.24 7.87 20.74
N LEU A 323 -9.53 9.04 20.14
CA LEU A 323 -9.05 10.34 20.63
C LEU A 323 -9.47 10.62 22.07
N ASN A 324 -10.72 10.31 22.43
CA ASN A 324 -11.23 10.52 23.79
C ASN A 324 -10.68 9.51 24.80
N SER A 325 -9.96 8.50 24.35
CA SER A 325 -9.35 7.46 25.20
C SER A 325 -7.87 7.69 25.45
N GLN A 326 -7.31 8.79 24.90
CA GLN A 326 -5.89 9.18 25.03
C GLN A 326 -5.52 9.65 26.45
#